data_669a06a0436aeec1350fa60d216935af
#
_entry.id   669a06a0436aeec1350fa60d216935af
#
_cell.length_a   1.000
_cell.length_b   1.000
_cell.length_c   1.000
_cell.angle_alpha   90.00
_cell.angle_beta   90.00
_cell.angle_gamma   90.00
#
_symmetry.space_group_name_H-M   'P 1'
#
loop_
_entity.id
_entity.type
_entity.pdbx_description
1 polymer ?
#
loop_
_entity_poly.entity_id
_entity_poly.type
_entity_poly.pdbx_seq_one_letter_code
_entity_poly.pdbx_strand_id
1 'polypeptide(L)'
;ILEGKGDFFFNWQNAGGMNFLGVFLFFISSPFSFLVAFVDKADMMLFMNIMTLMKMAVCAITANAYFRTCHKKLDVTYSALFSVMYAFSGYSMLFYQNTVWLDVMYFFPLLLIAFNSLVKRKRTGGLIFCLVGMLVLNYYLSYMVVLFTILYFGVYIFLNRKKGSTKGIAPRFIIGCGIAAL
;
A
#
# COMPACT_ATOMS: atom_id res chain seq x y z
N ILE A 1 1.98 20.54 18.15
CA ILE A 1 3.30 20.94 17.63
C ILE A 1 3.27 22.40 17.20
N LEU A 2 2.30 22.82 16.37
CA LEU A 2 2.17 24.21 15.92
C LEU A 2 1.91 25.24 17.06
N GLU A 3 1.40 24.78 18.19
CA GLU A 3 1.14 25.60 19.40
C GLU A 3 2.27 25.51 20.44
N GLY A 4 3.41 24.86 20.14
CA GLY A 4 4.57 24.79 21.01
C GLY A 4 4.42 23.96 22.29
N LYS A 5 3.34 23.18 22.42
CA LYS A 5 3.00 22.42 23.65
C LYS A 5 3.18 20.90 23.55
N GLY A 6 3.81 20.37 22.54
CA GLY A 6 4.02 18.93 22.38
C GLY A 6 5.34 18.57 21.72
N ASP A 7 6.00 17.54 22.23
CA ASP A 7 7.17 16.94 21.59
C ASP A 7 6.72 16.04 20.41
N PHE A 8 7.56 15.94 19.37
CA PHE A 8 7.29 15.11 18.20
C PHE A 8 7.13 13.62 18.53
N PHE A 9 7.74 13.18 19.61
CA PHE A 9 7.68 11.78 20.04
C PHE A 9 6.60 11.50 21.06
N PHE A 10 6.21 12.48 21.89
CA PHE A 10 5.31 12.26 23.01
C PHE A 10 4.34 13.42 23.21
N ASN A 11 3.05 13.11 23.34
CA ASN A 11 2.00 14.11 23.64
C ASN A 11 1.33 13.80 24.98
N TRP A 12 1.51 14.70 25.94
CA TRP A 12 0.92 14.60 27.27
C TRP A 12 -0.58 14.96 27.33
N GLN A 13 -1.11 15.63 26.31
CA GLN A 13 -2.48 16.14 26.32
C GLN A 13 -3.53 15.07 26.01
N ASN A 14 -3.14 13.88 25.55
CA ASN A 14 -4.04 12.79 25.23
C ASN A 14 -3.95 11.68 26.28
N ALA A 15 -5.05 11.47 27.03
CA ALA A 15 -5.28 10.29 27.87
C ALA A 15 -4.10 9.83 28.76
N GLY A 16 -3.36 10.78 29.38
CA GLY A 16 -2.23 10.44 30.26
C GLY A 16 -0.88 10.25 29.55
N GLY A 17 -0.81 10.61 28.28
CA GLY A 17 0.41 10.56 27.46
C GLY A 17 0.36 9.47 26.39
N MET A 18 0.64 9.86 25.16
CA MET A 18 0.61 8.97 23.99
C MET A 18 1.84 9.20 23.11
N ASN A 19 2.36 8.12 22.49
CA ASN A 19 3.39 8.22 21.48
C ASN A 19 2.80 8.88 20.21
N PHE A 20 3.11 10.16 20.01
CA PHE A 20 2.58 10.94 18.89
C PHE A 20 3.05 10.38 17.54
N LEU A 21 4.30 9.97 17.44
CA LEU A 21 4.85 9.41 16.20
C LEU A 21 4.13 8.12 15.79
N GLY A 22 3.83 7.24 16.76
CA GLY A 22 3.08 6.01 16.48
C GLY A 22 1.66 6.28 15.98
N VAL A 23 0.97 7.25 16.59
CA VAL A 23 -0.38 7.67 16.16
C VAL A 23 -0.33 8.34 14.78
N PHE A 24 0.68 9.19 14.55
CA PHE A 24 0.88 9.83 13.25
C PHE A 24 1.09 8.79 12.13
N LEU A 25 2.00 7.84 12.32
CA LEU A 25 2.26 6.78 11.35
C LEU A 25 1.07 5.83 11.16
N PHE A 26 0.21 5.70 12.17
CA PHE A 26 -0.96 4.84 12.06
C PHE A 26 -2.14 5.53 11.37
N PHE A 27 -2.39 6.82 11.63
CA PHE A 27 -3.60 7.52 11.19
C PHE A 27 -3.37 8.61 10.14
N ILE A 28 -2.20 9.25 10.10
CA ILE A 28 -2.00 10.51 9.37
C ILE A 28 -0.94 10.38 8.26
N SER A 29 -0.18 9.29 8.21
CA SER A 29 0.93 9.13 7.27
C SER A 29 0.50 9.04 5.79
N SER A 30 -0.81 8.92 5.53
CA SER A 30 -1.34 8.92 4.16
C SER A 30 -1.09 10.25 3.45
N PRO A 31 -0.58 10.26 2.20
CA PRO A 31 -0.40 11.49 1.43
C PRO A 31 -1.70 12.28 1.25
N PHE A 32 -2.83 11.61 1.22
CA PHE A 32 -4.15 12.24 1.14
C PHE A 32 -4.53 12.98 2.42
N SER A 33 -4.00 12.56 3.58
CA SER A 33 -4.30 13.20 4.86
C SER A 33 -3.74 14.62 4.95
N PHE A 34 -2.66 14.94 4.21
CA PHE A 34 -2.13 16.30 4.15
C PHE A 34 -3.09 17.31 3.51
N LEU A 35 -4.03 16.84 2.68
CA LEU A 35 -5.05 17.71 2.08
C LEU A 35 -6.02 18.27 3.13
N VAL A 36 -6.13 17.65 4.31
CA VAL A 36 -6.94 18.14 5.44
C VAL A 36 -6.52 19.55 5.87
N ALA A 37 -5.24 19.90 5.72
CA ALA A 37 -4.73 21.22 6.11
C ALA A 37 -5.39 22.39 5.33
N PHE A 38 -6.02 22.12 4.19
CA PHE A 38 -6.65 23.12 3.32
C PHE A 38 -8.18 23.16 3.47
N VAL A 39 -8.74 22.39 4.41
CA VAL A 39 -10.20 22.23 4.56
C VAL A 39 -10.67 22.83 5.87
N ASP A 40 -11.75 23.62 5.81
CA ASP A 40 -12.40 24.16 6.99
C ASP A 40 -13.07 23.08 7.83
N LYS A 41 -13.14 23.29 9.15
CA LYS A 41 -13.74 22.33 10.09
C LYS A 41 -15.20 22.02 9.78
N ALA A 42 -15.94 22.95 9.17
CA ALA A 42 -17.34 22.77 8.79
C ALA A 42 -17.51 21.73 7.67
N ASP A 43 -16.55 21.63 6.75
CA ASP A 43 -16.62 20.78 5.55
C ASP A 43 -15.88 19.44 5.74
N MET A 44 -15.40 19.16 6.95
CA MET A 44 -14.59 17.98 7.23
C MET A 44 -15.29 16.67 6.83
N MET A 45 -16.60 16.55 7.05
CA MET A 45 -17.35 15.32 6.72
C MET A 45 -17.45 15.11 5.20
N LEU A 46 -17.70 16.19 4.45
CA LEU A 46 -17.70 16.17 2.99
C LEU A 46 -16.31 15.81 2.45
N PHE A 47 -15.28 16.41 3.02
CA PHE A 47 -13.89 16.14 2.65
C PHE A 47 -13.53 14.65 2.86
N MET A 48 -13.92 14.03 3.97
CA MET A 48 -13.65 12.60 4.23
C MET A 48 -14.30 11.69 3.18
N ASN A 49 -15.53 12.01 2.76
CA ASN A 49 -16.21 11.28 1.68
C ASN A 49 -15.49 11.44 0.34
N ILE A 50 -15.09 12.66 -0.02
CA ILE A 50 -14.34 12.94 -1.25
C ILE A 50 -12.99 12.20 -1.22
N MET A 51 -12.27 12.23 -0.10
CA MET A 51 -11.00 11.54 0.06
C MET A 51 -11.15 10.03 -0.13
N THR A 52 -12.20 9.43 0.40
CA THR A 52 -12.50 8.00 0.20
C THR A 52 -12.73 7.68 -1.26
N LEU A 53 -13.53 8.48 -1.97
CA LEU A 53 -13.76 8.30 -3.42
C LEU A 53 -12.47 8.46 -4.22
N MET A 54 -11.63 9.44 -3.89
CA MET A 54 -10.32 9.62 -4.53
C MET A 54 -9.43 8.38 -4.34
N LYS A 55 -9.37 7.84 -3.13
CA LYS A 55 -8.60 6.62 -2.86
C LYS A 55 -9.13 5.41 -3.63
N MET A 56 -10.45 5.24 -3.72
CA MET A 56 -11.06 4.19 -4.54
C MET A 56 -10.73 4.35 -6.02
N ALA A 57 -10.74 5.59 -6.53
CA ALA A 57 -10.35 5.87 -7.92
C ALA A 57 -8.88 5.50 -8.16
N VAL A 58 -7.98 5.85 -7.23
CA VAL A 58 -6.56 5.46 -7.31
C VAL A 58 -6.41 3.93 -7.25
N CYS A 59 -7.19 3.22 -6.42
CA CYS A 59 -7.23 1.76 -6.40
C CYS A 59 -7.59 1.17 -7.77
N ALA A 60 -8.62 1.72 -8.43
CA ALA A 60 -9.00 1.27 -9.76
C ALA A 60 -7.88 1.52 -10.80
N ILE A 61 -7.24 2.68 -10.75
CA ILE A 61 -6.13 3.03 -11.66
C ILE A 61 -4.95 2.09 -11.47
N THR A 62 -4.53 1.83 -10.24
CA THR A 62 -3.39 0.94 -9.95
C THR A 62 -3.70 -0.52 -10.30
N ALA A 63 -4.91 -0.98 -10.05
CA ALA A 63 -5.37 -2.30 -10.48
C ALA A 63 -5.39 -2.44 -12.00
N ASN A 64 -5.87 -1.44 -12.73
CA ASN A 64 -5.84 -1.43 -14.19
C ASN A 64 -4.40 -1.46 -14.72
N ALA A 65 -3.49 -0.69 -14.12
CA ALA A 65 -2.08 -0.73 -14.45
C ALA A 65 -1.47 -2.14 -14.25
N TYR A 66 -1.86 -2.84 -13.18
CA TYR A 66 -1.47 -4.22 -12.93
C TYR A 66 -1.97 -5.17 -14.02
N PHE A 67 -3.27 -5.16 -14.34
CA PHE A 67 -3.84 -6.02 -15.35
C PHE A 67 -3.19 -5.80 -16.73
N ARG A 68 -3.01 -4.56 -17.14
CA ARG A 68 -2.38 -4.22 -18.42
C ARG A 68 -0.90 -4.58 -18.48
N THR A 69 -0.18 -4.50 -17.36
CA THR A 69 1.26 -4.81 -17.32
C THR A 69 1.52 -6.30 -17.22
N CYS A 70 0.75 -7.00 -16.40
CA CYS A 70 0.98 -8.42 -16.08
C CYS A 70 0.21 -9.35 -17.02
N HIS A 71 -0.98 -8.96 -17.48
CA HIS A 71 -1.91 -9.74 -18.30
C HIS A 71 -2.18 -9.09 -19.66
N LYS A 72 -1.15 -8.96 -20.48
CA LYS A 72 -1.19 -8.25 -21.79
C LYS A 72 -2.22 -8.79 -22.80
N LYS A 73 -2.71 -10.02 -22.60
CA LYS A 73 -3.72 -10.65 -23.46
C LYS A 73 -5.15 -10.25 -23.08
N LEU A 74 -5.31 -9.58 -21.91
CA LEU A 74 -6.62 -9.15 -21.45
C LEU A 74 -7.06 -7.93 -22.24
N ASP A 75 -8.28 -7.95 -22.76
CA ASP A 75 -8.86 -6.80 -23.43
C ASP A 75 -9.01 -5.59 -22.50
N VAL A 76 -8.97 -4.39 -23.07
CA VAL A 76 -9.03 -3.12 -22.32
C VAL A 76 -10.32 -3.03 -21.50
N THR A 77 -11.44 -3.44 -22.07
CA THR A 77 -12.75 -3.40 -21.42
C THR A 77 -12.80 -4.30 -20.19
N TYR A 78 -12.33 -5.55 -20.30
CA TYR A 78 -12.26 -6.47 -19.16
C TYR A 78 -11.28 -6.01 -18.11
N SER A 79 -10.14 -5.44 -18.52
CA SER A 79 -9.17 -4.86 -17.58
C SER A 79 -9.80 -3.73 -16.75
N ALA A 80 -10.55 -2.83 -17.39
CA ALA A 80 -11.26 -1.77 -16.69
C ALA A 80 -12.34 -2.32 -15.75
N LEU A 81 -13.14 -3.29 -16.21
CA LEU A 81 -14.18 -3.92 -15.40
C LEU A 81 -13.60 -4.55 -14.13
N PHE A 82 -12.57 -5.39 -14.25
CA PHE A 82 -11.94 -6.02 -13.10
C PHE A 82 -11.29 -5.00 -12.15
N SER A 83 -10.79 -3.89 -12.68
CA SER A 83 -10.20 -2.82 -11.87
C SER A 83 -11.25 -2.10 -11.03
N VAL A 84 -12.43 -1.85 -11.59
CA VAL A 84 -13.56 -1.29 -10.84
C VAL A 84 -14.06 -2.29 -9.79
N MET A 85 -14.20 -3.58 -10.16
CA MET A 85 -14.57 -4.63 -9.20
C MET A 85 -13.57 -4.73 -8.04
N TYR A 86 -12.28 -4.55 -8.30
CA TYR A 86 -11.25 -4.52 -7.26
C TYR A 86 -11.42 -3.32 -6.32
N ALA A 87 -11.60 -2.12 -6.88
CA ALA A 87 -11.79 -0.90 -6.09
C ALA A 87 -13.05 -0.95 -5.21
N PHE A 88 -14.13 -1.54 -5.71
CA PHE A 88 -15.39 -1.76 -4.98
C PHE A 88 -15.48 -3.16 -4.37
N SER A 89 -14.35 -3.77 -4.02
CA SER A 89 -14.33 -5.06 -3.35
C SER A 89 -15.00 -4.99 -1.96
N GLY A 90 -15.39 -6.13 -1.42
CA GLY A 90 -15.98 -6.22 -0.08
C GLY A 90 -15.10 -5.59 1.00
N TYR A 91 -13.77 -5.64 0.86
CA TYR A 91 -12.84 -4.97 1.77
C TYR A 91 -13.05 -3.44 1.77
N SER A 92 -13.07 -2.83 0.58
CA SER A 92 -13.27 -1.38 0.46
C SER A 92 -14.62 -0.94 1.01
N MET A 93 -15.67 -1.75 0.78
CA MET A 93 -17.03 -1.45 1.24
C MET A 93 -17.20 -1.62 2.75
N LEU A 94 -16.49 -2.56 3.37
CA LEU A 94 -16.56 -2.78 4.81
C LEU A 94 -15.71 -1.76 5.59
N PHE A 95 -14.57 -1.36 5.02
CA PHE A 95 -13.58 -0.54 5.73
C PHE A 95 -13.44 0.88 5.18
N TYR A 96 -14.41 1.39 4.40
CA TYR A 96 -14.37 2.75 3.87
C TYR A 96 -14.27 3.84 4.96
N GLN A 97 -14.78 3.57 6.16
CA GLN A 97 -14.70 4.48 7.31
C GLN A 97 -13.25 4.65 7.80
N ASN A 98 -12.43 3.61 7.67
CA ASN A 98 -11.01 3.65 8.00
C ASN A 98 -10.20 3.99 6.74
N THR A 99 -10.23 5.25 6.34
CA THR A 99 -9.63 5.73 5.08
C THR A 99 -8.15 5.37 4.95
N VAL A 100 -7.41 5.23 6.07
CA VAL A 100 -6.00 4.84 6.10
C VAL A 100 -5.79 3.38 5.68
N TRP A 101 -6.79 2.53 5.87
CA TRP A 101 -6.71 1.12 5.47
C TRP A 101 -6.85 0.95 3.95
N LEU A 102 -7.46 1.92 3.27
CA LEU A 102 -7.57 1.92 1.81
C LEU A 102 -6.22 2.20 1.13
N ASP A 103 -5.25 2.76 1.84
CA ASP A 103 -3.93 3.05 1.27
C ASP A 103 -3.19 1.76 0.86
N VAL A 104 -3.37 0.70 1.61
CA VAL A 104 -2.80 -0.60 1.27
C VAL A 104 -3.40 -1.16 -0.02
N MET A 105 -4.69 -0.88 -0.28
CA MET A 105 -5.40 -1.36 -1.46
C MET A 105 -4.79 -0.83 -2.77
N TYR A 106 -4.42 0.46 -2.85
CA TYR A 106 -3.82 0.96 -4.10
C TYR A 106 -2.33 0.64 -4.22
N PHE A 107 -1.63 0.39 -3.10
CA PHE A 107 -0.25 -0.08 -3.14
C PHE A 107 -0.11 -1.55 -3.51
N PHE A 108 -1.08 -2.38 -3.17
CA PHE A 108 -1.01 -3.82 -3.41
C PHE A 108 -0.85 -4.19 -4.91
N PRO A 109 -1.62 -3.64 -5.87
CA PRO A 109 -1.38 -3.87 -7.28
C PRO A 109 -0.01 -3.39 -7.76
N LEU A 110 0.50 -2.27 -7.22
CA LEU A 110 1.84 -1.78 -7.53
C LEU A 110 2.93 -2.75 -7.03
N LEU A 111 2.73 -3.33 -5.84
CA LEU A 111 3.61 -4.36 -5.30
C LEU A 111 3.65 -5.59 -6.21
N LEU A 112 2.51 -6.04 -6.75
CA LEU A 112 2.45 -7.15 -7.69
C LEU A 112 3.14 -6.82 -9.03
N ILE A 113 3.06 -5.59 -9.52
CA ILE A 113 3.82 -5.12 -10.69
C ILE A 113 5.32 -5.16 -10.39
N ALA A 114 5.72 -4.66 -9.22
CA ALA A 114 7.11 -4.64 -8.79
C ALA A 114 7.67 -6.07 -8.64
N PHE A 115 6.86 -6.99 -8.07
CA PHE A 115 7.19 -8.41 -7.99
C PHE A 115 7.39 -9.03 -9.39
N ASN A 116 6.49 -8.77 -10.33
CA ASN A 116 6.62 -9.24 -11.71
C ASN A 116 7.88 -8.65 -12.39
N SER A 117 8.24 -7.41 -12.08
CA SER A 117 9.48 -6.78 -12.55
C SER A 117 10.72 -7.42 -11.94
N LEU A 118 10.69 -7.79 -10.65
CA LEU A 118 11.75 -8.56 -10.00
C LEU A 118 11.97 -9.91 -10.70
N VAL A 119 10.87 -10.62 -10.97
CA VAL A 119 10.92 -11.94 -11.61
C VAL A 119 11.43 -11.86 -13.04
N LYS A 120 10.90 -10.95 -13.86
CA LYS A 120 11.22 -10.87 -15.29
C LYS A 120 12.49 -10.09 -15.59
N ARG A 121 12.72 -8.99 -14.88
CA ARG A 121 13.79 -8.02 -15.16
C ARG A 121 14.88 -8.01 -14.09
N LYS A 122 14.73 -8.78 -13.01
CA LYS A 122 15.63 -8.83 -11.85
C LYS A 122 15.87 -7.45 -11.21
N ARG A 123 14.87 -6.55 -11.26
CA ARG A 123 14.90 -5.20 -10.64
C ARG A 123 14.22 -5.22 -9.27
N THR A 124 14.94 -4.83 -8.23
CA THR A 124 14.47 -4.82 -6.83
C THR A 124 13.92 -3.47 -6.37
N GLY A 125 14.31 -2.36 -7.00
CA GLY A 125 13.97 -1.02 -6.54
C GLY A 125 12.47 -0.76 -6.37
N GLY A 126 11.64 -1.22 -7.31
CA GLY A 126 10.19 -1.08 -7.20
C GLY A 126 9.60 -1.87 -6.02
N LEU A 127 10.14 -3.07 -5.75
CA LEU A 127 9.71 -3.89 -4.61
C LEU A 127 10.03 -3.17 -3.28
N ILE A 128 11.26 -2.67 -3.14
CA ILE A 128 11.69 -1.92 -1.94
C ILE A 128 10.80 -0.69 -1.76
N PHE A 129 10.60 0.10 -2.82
CA PHE A 129 9.76 1.29 -2.77
C PHE A 129 8.33 0.99 -2.31
N CYS A 130 7.70 -0.06 -2.86
CA CYS A 130 6.35 -0.45 -2.46
C CYS A 130 6.29 -0.95 -1.01
N LEU A 131 7.24 -1.78 -0.58
CA LEU A 131 7.26 -2.32 0.78
C LEU A 131 7.51 -1.21 1.81
N VAL A 132 8.51 -0.35 1.60
CA VAL A 132 8.79 0.79 2.48
C VAL A 132 7.61 1.74 2.51
N GLY A 133 7.06 2.11 1.34
CA GLY A 133 5.89 2.98 1.26
C GLY A 133 4.70 2.43 2.05
N MET A 134 4.40 1.15 1.91
CA MET A 134 3.33 0.51 2.66
C MET A 134 3.59 0.51 4.17
N LEU A 135 4.81 0.18 4.62
CA LEU A 135 5.19 0.17 6.04
C LEU A 135 5.06 1.55 6.68
N VAL A 136 5.44 2.61 5.94
CA VAL A 136 5.28 4.01 6.41
C VAL A 136 3.81 4.42 6.46
N LEU A 137 2.99 4.00 5.49
CA LEU A 137 1.58 4.37 5.41
C LEU A 137 0.72 3.65 6.45
N ASN A 138 0.93 2.36 6.64
CA ASN A 138 0.21 1.58 7.62
C ASN A 138 1.00 0.32 8.01
N TYR A 139 1.72 0.40 9.10
CA TYR A 139 2.56 -0.68 9.60
C TYR A 139 1.80 -2.00 9.80
N TYR A 140 0.61 -1.94 10.40
CA TYR A 140 -0.16 -3.14 10.75
C TYR A 140 -0.60 -3.95 9.53
N LEU A 141 -1.26 -3.31 8.57
CA LEU A 141 -1.72 -3.99 7.34
C LEU A 141 -0.54 -4.38 6.44
N SER A 142 0.49 -3.54 6.40
CA SER A 142 1.69 -3.84 5.61
C SER A 142 2.41 -5.09 6.09
N TYR A 143 2.42 -5.34 7.39
CA TYR A 143 2.96 -6.58 7.94
C TYR A 143 2.26 -7.82 7.35
N MET A 144 0.93 -7.80 7.26
CA MET A 144 0.15 -8.88 6.63
C MET A 144 0.51 -9.05 5.15
N VAL A 145 0.68 -7.92 4.42
CA VAL A 145 1.06 -7.95 3.00
C VAL A 145 2.49 -8.46 2.81
N VAL A 146 3.41 -8.12 3.71
CA VAL A 146 4.79 -8.67 3.69
C VAL A 146 4.76 -10.18 3.86
N LEU A 147 4.01 -10.71 4.85
CA LEU A 147 3.84 -12.16 5.03
C LEU A 147 3.24 -12.82 3.79
N PHE A 148 2.19 -12.24 3.23
CA PHE A 148 1.62 -12.71 1.96
C PHE A 148 2.66 -12.73 0.84
N THR A 149 3.46 -11.68 0.71
CA THR A 149 4.49 -11.56 -0.34
C THR A 149 5.57 -12.63 -0.19
N ILE A 150 5.97 -12.95 1.04
CA ILE A 150 6.92 -14.04 1.33
C ILE A 150 6.33 -15.39 0.93
N LEU A 151 5.09 -15.68 1.32
CA LEU A 151 4.39 -16.91 0.96
C LEU A 151 4.22 -17.03 -0.56
N TYR A 152 3.79 -15.95 -1.21
CA TYR A 152 3.62 -15.89 -2.66
C TYR A 152 4.94 -16.15 -3.39
N PHE A 153 6.04 -15.58 -2.89
CA PHE A 153 7.38 -15.84 -3.42
C PHE A 153 7.80 -17.30 -3.23
N GLY A 154 7.52 -17.89 -2.07
CA GLY A 154 7.77 -19.31 -1.81
C GLY A 154 7.04 -20.22 -2.80
N VAL A 155 5.75 -19.99 -3.00
CA VAL A 155 4.94 -20.71 -4.00
C VAL A 155 5.48 -20.50 -5.41
N TYR A 156 5.86 -19.27 -5.75
CA TYR A 156 6.45 -18.97 -7.06
C TYR A 156 7.74 -19.78 -7.31
N ILE A 157 8.65 -19.82 -6.32
CA ILE A 157 9.89 -20.61 -6.44
C ILE A 157 9.56 -22.10 -6.58
N PHE A 158 8.66 -22.62 -5.76
CA PHE A 158 8.28 -24.03 -5.79
C PHE A 158 7.76 -24.45 -7.17
N LEU A 159 6.85 -23.69 -7.75
CA LEU A 159 6.28 -23.96 -9.07
C LEU A 159 7.29 -23.83 -10.22
N ASN A 160 8.26 -22.93 -10.09
CA ASN A 160 9.23 -22.66 -11.16
C ASN A 160 10.60 -23.29 -10.93
N ARG A 161 10.75 -24.14 -9.90
CA ARG A 161 12.02 -24.78 -9.53
C ARG A 161 12.68 -25.54 -10.68
N LYS A 162 11.88 -26.24 -11.49
CA LYS A 162 12.35 -27.05 -12.62
C LYS A 162 12.87 -26.21 -13.80
N LYS A 163 12.45 -24.94 -13.92
CA LYS A 163 12.81 -24.09 -15.07
C LYS A 163 14.16 -23.38 -14.95
N GLY A 164 14.91 -23.58 -13.84
CA GLY A 164 16.22 -22.94 -13.64
C GLY A 164 16.19 -21.40 -13.53
N SER A 165 15.04 -20.79 -13.79
CA SER A 165 14.84 -19.33 -13.83
C SER A 165 14.92 -18.66 -12.44
N THR A 166 14.91 -19.44 -11.37
CA THR A 166 14.89 -18.93 -9.99
C THR A 166 16.28 -18.57 -9.45
N LYS A 167 17.36 -18.99 -10.13
CA LYS A 167 18.72 -18.65 -9.73
C LYS A 167 18.94 -17.14 -9.82
N GLY A 168 19.26 -16.49 -8.69
CA GLY A 168 19.52 -15.06 -8.57
C GLY A 168 18.28 -14.17 -8.26
N ILE A 169 17.07 -14.73 -8.23
CA ILE A 169 15.87 -13.98 -7.80
C ILE A 169 15.75 -14.03 -6.27
N ALA A 170 16.01 -15.21 -5.67
CA ALA A 170 15.91 -15.41 -4.23
C ALA A 170 16.79 -14.42 -3.41
N PRO A 171 18.10 -14.29 -3.68
CA PRO A 171 18.91 -13.35 -2.91
C PRO A 171 18.45 -11.90 -3.08
N ARG A 172 17.98 -11.51 -4.27
CA ARG A 172 17.46 -10.17 -4.51
C ARG A 172 16.16 -9.88 -3.79
N PHE A 173 15.28 -10.87 -3.69
CA PHE A 173 14.05 -10.76 -2.90
C PHE A 173 14.37 -10.61 -1.42
N ILE A 174 15.28 -11.44 -0.87
CA ILE A 174 15.69 -11.36 0.53
C ILE A 174 16.33 -10.00 0.84
N ILE A 175 17.24 -9.53 -0.02
CA ILE A 175 17.84 -8.19 0.11
C ILE A 175 16.76 -7.10 0.06
N GLY A 176 15.82 -7.20 -0.87
CA GLY A 176 14.72 -6.23 -0.98
C GLY A 176 13.83 -6.18 0.26
N CYS A 177 13.46 -7.32 0.81
CA CYS A 177 12.69 -7.39 2.07
C CYS A 177 13.53 -6.94 3.28
N GLY A 178 14.83 -7.29 3.32
CA GLY A 178 15.75 -6.87 4.39
C GLY A 178 15.94 -5.36 4.43
N ILE A 179 16.13 -4.70 3.28
CA ILE A 179 16.24 -3.24 3.21
C ILE A 179 14.92 -2.55 3.59
N ALA A 180 13.79 -3.15 3.27
CA ALA A 180 12.49 -2.59 3.64
C ALA A 180 12.16 -2.73 5.13
N ALA A 181 12.81 -3.67 5.83
CA ALA A 181 12.62 -3.91 7.26
C ALA A 181 13.56 -3.09 8.18
N LEU A 182 14.59 -2.43 7.59
CA LEU A 182 15.52 -1.52 8.27
C LEU A 182 14.97 -0.09 8.28
#